data_3b5c30e2c558d6bbefeebac92ae13883
#
_entry.id   3b5c30e2c558d6bbefeebac92ae13883
#
_cell.length_a   1.000
_cell.length_b   1.000
_cell.length_c   1.000
_cell.angle_alpha   90.00
_cell.angle_beta   90.00
_cell.angle_gamma   90.00
#
_symmetry.space_group_name_H-M   'P 1'
#
loop_
_entity.id
_entity.type
_entity.pdbx_description
1 polymer ?
#
loop_
_entity_poly.entity_id
_entity_poly.type
_entity_poly.pdbx_seq_one_letter_code
_entity_poly.pdbx_strand_id
1 'polypeptide(L)'
;MWVLSLLLSVAYARLGVSQDTSELFSTDSSSNLCAIALEESQGIVDLVEVALDETLSQDFRSNDKYPRVLCMVNTVSTRHNTTAQAIAETWGQRCTKLVFFSNTSDTIVVAAGSKAEYRFDVISVDVPAGKDHTWQIQKARLEYVYTHFRNDFDWFYKADDDAYVIMENLHNYLKRPEILDKTLQEPMQLGHRFSLPDEFLPFYIKNDTLASLWLSTWDHLIYSSGGPGYAINALYLDQLVKSMIKPTCLPDSNVPIDLAIAFCMTWNGVSPWNTRDHDGHDRWHAVSPGDDFITPVYWFQMYHQHVGGVHAMLERPAPDSVAFHYISPELMHHIDRSLYRCRENSQDITSFGLDGQVMIS
;
A
#
# COMPACT_ATOMS: atom_id res chain seq x y z
N MET A 1 24.00 -3.61 15.97
CA MET A 1 23.82 -2.64 14.86
C MET A 1 24.94 -2.85 13.84
N TRP A 2 24.80 -3.66 12.84
CA TRP A 2 25.79 -4.18 11.85
C TRP A 2 25.79 -5.70 11.76
N VAL A 3 24.66 -6.36 11.60
CA VAL A 3 24.60 -7.82 11.31
C VAL A 3 23.49 -8.23 10.34
N LEU A 4 22.69 -7.32 9.81
CA LEU A 4 21.58 -7.67 8.89
C LEU A 4 21.77 -7.20 7.43
N SER A 5 22.99 -6.87 7.02
CA SER A 5 23.26 -6.40 5.64
C SER A 5 24.15 -7.33 4.82
N LEU A 6 24.33 -8.60 5.17
CA LEU A 6 25.36 -9.43 4.53
C LEU A 6 24.93 -10.85 4.14
N LEU A 7 23.65 -11.12 3.88
CA LEU A 7 23.21 -12.45 3.42
C LEU A 7 22.26 -12.46 2.21
N LEU A 8 22.22 -11.43 1.39
CA LEU A 8 21.38 -11.39 0.16
C LEU A 8 22.17 -11.07 -1.11
N SER A 9 23.43 -11.50 -1.22
CA SER A 9 24.24 -11.29 -2.44
C SER A 9 24.90 -12.57 -2.95
N VAL A 10 24.18 -13.68 -3.03
CA VAL A 10 24.66 -14.87 -3.76
C VAL A 10 23.45 -15.62 -4.32
N ALA A 11 22.97 -15.24 -5.48
CA ALA A 11 22.22 -16.12 -6.42
C ALA A 11 21.81 -15.42 -7.74
N TYR A 12 22.63 -14.58 -8.34
CA TYR A 12 22.41 -14.17 -9.73
C TYR A 12 23.76 -14.16 -10.48
N ALA A 13 24.20 -15.32 -10.89
CA ALA A 13 25.21 -15.42 -11.94
C ALA A 13 25.08 -16.78 -12.65
N ARG A 14 24.82 -16.68 -13.95
CA ARG A 14 24.90 -17.67 -15.02
C ARG A 14 23.58 -18.13 -15.59
N LEU A 15 23.19 -17.46 -16.66
CA LEU A 15 22.90 -18.11 -17.94
C LEU A 15 23.12 -17.05 -19.03
N GLY A 16 24.25 -17.16 -19.72
CA GLY A 16 24.55 -16.37 -20.91
C GLY A 16 23.74 -16.93 -22.09
N VAL A 17 22.93 -16.09 -22.71
CA VAL A 17 22.37 -16.32 -24.04
C VAL A 17 22.79 -15.15 -24.92
N SER A 18 23.48 -15.45 -26.00
CA SER A 18 23.96 -14.50 -27.01
C SER A 18 22.79 -13.90 -27.78
N GLN A 19 22.87 -12.61 -28.00
CA GLN A 19 21.97 -11.83 -28.85
C GLN A 19 22.05 -12.28 -30.33
N ASP A 20 20.87 -12.56 -30.89
CA ASP A 20 20.61 -12.29 -32.29
C ASP A 20 19.23 -11.65 -32.40
N THR A 21 19.21 -10.32 -32.55
CA THR A 21 18.00 -9.49 -32.49
C THR A 21 17.64 -8.95 -33.87
N SER A 22 17.22 -9.79 -34.80
CA SER A 22 16.75 -9.29 -36.09
C SER A 22 15.55 -9.97 -36.74
N GLU A 23 14.83 -10.89 -36.04
CA GLU A 23 13.59 -11.48 -36.61
C GLU A 23 12.54 -11.75 -35.54
N LEU A 24 11.86 -10.71 -35.03
CA LEU A 24 10.63 -10.90 -34.20
C LEU A 24 9.74 -9.63 -34.22
N PHE A 25 9.34 -9.19 -35.40
CA PHE A 25 8.26 -8.23 -35.55
C PHE A 25 7.20 -8.76 -36.51
N SER A 26 6.31 -9.62 -36.02
CA SER A 26 4.97 -9.84 -36.63
C SER A 26 4.01 -10.48 -35.63
N THR A 27 2.89 -9.83 -35.40
CA THR A 27 1.55 -10.30 -34.90
C THR A 27 1.42 -11.17 -33.65
N ASP A 28 2.51 -11.61 -33.00
CA ASP A 28 2.48 -12.50 -31.80
C ASP A 28 2.95 -11.78 -30.52
N SER A 29 3.04 -10.47 -30.54
CA SER A 29 3.63 -9.71 -29.44
C SER A 29 2.76 -9.66 -28.17
N SER A 30 1.44 -9.72 -28.30
CA SER A 30 0.53 -9.62 -27.14
C SER A 30 0.45 -10.92 -26.36
N SER A 31 0.39 -12.07 -27.03
CA SER A 31 0.36 -13.39 -26.38
C SER A 31 1.68 -13.69 -25.66
N ASN A 32 2.81 -13.31 -26.24
CA ASN A 32 4.12 -13.46 -25.60
C ASN A 32 4.28 -12.55 -24.38
N LEU A 33 3.79 -11.30 -24.46
CA LEU A 33 3.84 -10.37 -23.33
C LEU A 33 2.94 -10.82 -22.17
N CYS A 34 1.81 -11.48 -22.46
CA CYS A 34 0.96 -12.06 -21.42
C CYS A 34 1.59 -13.29 -20.77
N ALA A 35 2.23 -14.17 -21.54
CA ALA A 35 2.94 -15.33 -20.99
C ALA A 35 4.05 -14.88 -20.02
N ILE A 36 4.88 -13.90 -20.40
CA ILE A 36 5.92 -13.32 -19.55
C ILE A 36 5.31 -12.68 -18.30
N ALA A 37 4.25 -11.89 -18.46
CA ALA A 37 3.62 -11.21 -17.33
C ALA A 37 3.04 -12.20 -16.32
N LEU A 38 2.41 -13.29 -16.77
CA LEU A 38 1.89 -14.35 -15.91
C LEU A 38 3.01 -15.07 -15.14
N GLU A 39 4.10 -15.43 -15.84
CA GLU A 39 5.25 -16.09 -15.23
C GLU A 39 5.93 -15.20 -14.18
N GLU A 40 6.09 -13.90 -14.47
CA GLU A 40 6.80 -12.95 -13.60
C GLU A 40 5.92 -12.28 -12.54
N SER A 41 4.62 -12.56 -12.50
CA SER A 41 3.70 -12.00 -11.49
C SER A 41 3.88 -12.56 -10.07
N GLN A 42 4.85 -13.43 -9.87
CA GLN A 42 5.15 -14.08 -8.58
C GLN A 42 3.95 -14.83 -7.97
N GLY A 43 3.09 -15.39 -8.80
CA GLY A 43 1.93 -16.18 -8.37
C GLY A 43 0.75 -15.36 -7.83
N ILE A 44 0.82 -14.02 -7.81
CA ILE A 44 -0.31 -13.17 -7.36
C ILE A 44 -1.58 -13.48 -8.17
N VAL A 45 -1.42 -13.67 -9.48
CA VAL A 45 -2.55 -13.85 -10.40
C VAL A 45 -3.34 -15.14 -10.14
N ASP A 46 -2.66 -16.17 -9.67
CA ASP A 46 -3.29 -17.47 -9.39
C ASP A 46 -4.07 -17.47 -8.06
N LEU A 47 -3.74 -16.56 -7.15
CA LEU A 47 -4.22 -16.54 -5.77
C LEU A 47 -5.20 -15.41 -5.48
N VAL A 48 -5.20 -14.37 -6.30
CA VAL A 48 -5.98 -13.16 -6.04
C VAL A 48 -7.03 -12.96 -7.13
N GLU A 49 -8.26 -12.78 -6.71
CA GLU A 49 -9.37 -12.38 -7.57
C GLU A 49 -9.50 -10.86 -7.55
N VAL A 50 -9.64 -10.26 -8.74
CA VAL A 50 -10.01 -8.85 -8.83
C VAL A 50 -11.53 -8.76 -8.81
N ALA A 51 -12.05 -8.01 -7.86
CA ALA A 51 -13.47 -7.78 -7.74
C ALA A 51 -13.96 -6.80 -8.83
N LEU A 52 -14.10 -7.31 -10.04
CA LEU A 52 -14.69 -6.58 -11.15
C LEU A 52 -16.22 -6.59 -10.98
N ASP A 53 -16.79 -5.46 -10.54
CA ASP A 53 -18.22 -5.19 -10.64
C ASP A 53 -18.49 -4.71 -12.09
N GLU A 54 -19.53 -5.18 -12.74
CA GLU A 54 -19.96 -4.74 -14.09
C GLU A 54 -20.10 -3.22 -14.20
N THR A 55 -20.22 -2.51 -13.07
CA THR A 55 -20.24 -1.06 -13.00
C THR A 55 -18.86 -0.41 -12.93
N LEU A 56 -17.77 -1.18 -12.80
CA LEU A 56 -16.38 -0.68 -12.78
C LEU A 56 -15.88 -0.20 -14.14
N SER A 57 -16.61 -0.51 -15.22
CA SER A 57 -16.39 0.09 -16.54
C SER A 57 -16.59 1.62 -16.57
N GLN A 58 -17.18 2.20 -15.53
CA GLN A 58 -17.35 3.63 -15.38
C GLN A 58 -16.33 4.18 -14.37
N ASP A 59 -15.66 5.24 -14.77
CA ASP A 59 -14.63 5.98 -14.07
C ASP A 59 -14.89 6.06 -12.53
N PHE A 60 -14.06 5.42 -11.70
CA PHE A 60 -14.12 5.52 -10.22
C PHE A 60 -14.10 6.97 -9.72
N ARG A 61 -13.56 7.88 -10.53
CA ARG A 61 -13.41 9.29 -10.20
C ARG A 61 -14.73 10.05 -10.22
N SER A 62 -15.74 9.54 -10.92
CA SER A 62 -17.01 10.22 -11.15
C SER A 62 -18.23 9.50 -10.58
N ASN A 63 -18.05 8.33 -9.93
CA ASN A 63 -19.17 7.51 -9.49
C ASN A 63 -19.42 7.66 -7.98
N ASP A 64 -20.47 8.40 -7.61
CA ASP A 64 -20.93 8.61 -6.21
C ASP A 64 -21.27 7.31 -5.46
N LYS A 65 -21.32 6.16 -6.16
CA LYS A 65 -21.61 4.84 -5.59
C LYS A 65 -20.42 4.26 -4.79
N TYR A 66 -19.21 4.76 -5.03
CA TYR A 66 -17.98 4.27 -4.38
C TYR A 66 -17.46 5.29 -3.36
N PRO A 67 -16.86 4.82 -2.24
CA PRO A 67 -16.13 5.70 -1.35
C PRO A 67 -15.02 6.43 -2.10
N ARG A 68 -14.91 7.75 -1.92
CA ARG A 68 -13.85 8.54 -2.53
C ARG A 68 -12.54 8.31 -1.79
N VAL A 69 -11.53 7.80 -2.48
CA VAL A 69 -10.22 7.46 -1.90
C VAL A 69 -9.14 8.39 -2.44
N LEU A 70 -8.51 9.15 -1.53
CA LEU A 70 -7.25 9.85 -1.82
C LEU A 70 -6.09 8.89 -1.58
N CYS A 71 -5.32 8.57 -2.61
CA CYS A 71 -4.08 7.83 -2.48
C CYS A 71 -2.91 8.78 -2.23
N MET A 72 -2.16 8.53 -1.16
CA MET A 72 -1.01 9.31 -0.71
C MET A 72 0.23 8.42 -0.75
N VAL A 73 1.11 8.63 -1.71
CA VAL A 73 2.30 7.81 -1.89
C VAL A 73 3.53 8.56 -1.41
N ASN A 74 4.28 7.95 -0.50
CA ASN A 74 5.57 8.47 -0.06
C ASN A 74 6.67 8.05 -1.04
N THR A 75 7.42 8.99 -1.56
CA THR A 75 8.54 8.76 -2.48
C THR A 75 9.70 9.72 -2.20
N VAL A 76 10.75 9.64 -3.00
CA VAL A 76 11.90 10.55 -2.99
C VAL A 76 12.25 10.96 -4.43
N SER A 77 12.88 12.12 -4.60
CA SER A 77 13.16 12.68 -5.94
C SER A 77 13.90 11.76 -6.89
N THR A 78 14.78 10.88 -6.37
CA THR A 78 15.51 9.90 -7.17
C THR A 78 14.65 8.78 -7.74
N ARG A 79 13.40 8.64 -7.25
CA ARG A 79 12.46 7.60 -7.64
C ARG A 79 11.25 8.12 -8.43
N HIS A 80 11.18 9.44 -8.72
CA HIS A 80 10.05 10.02 -9.45
C HIS A 80 9.87 9.36 -10.83
N ASN A 81 10.97 9.11 -11.56
CA ASN A 81 10.95 8.53 -12.91
C ASN A 81 11.05 6.98 -12.92
N THR A 82 10.88 6.34 -11.78
CA THR A 82 10.95 4.87 -11.66
C THR A 82 9.72 4.35 -10.90
N THR A 83 9.83 4.11 -9.60
CA THR A 83 8.72 3.55 -8.79
C THR A 83 7.48 4.45 -8.78
N ALA A 84 7.63 5.77 -8.60
CA ALA A 84 6.48 6.67 -8.62
C ALA A 84 5.83 6.77 -10.00
N GLN A 85 6.64 6.75 -11.08
CA GLN A 85 6.14 6.66 -12.45
C GLN A 85 5.36 5.36 -12.69
N ALA A 86 5.89 4.21 -12.26
CA ALA A 86 5.21 2.92 -12.39
C ALA A 86 3.86 2.89 -11.65
N ILE A 87 3.78 3.46 -10.45
CA ILE A 87 2.51 3.62 -9.73
C ILE A 87 1.53 4.47 -10.54
N ALA A 88 1.99 5.61 -11.06
CA ALA A 88 1.15 6.50 -11.86
C ALA A 88 0.66 5.84 -13.16
N GLU A 89 1.42 4.90 -13.72
CA GLU A 89 1.10 4.15 -14.93
C GLU A 89 0.21 2.92 -14.67
N THR A 90 0.12 2.47 -13.42
CA THR A 90 -0.61 1.26 -13.04
C THR A 90 -1.75 1.58 -12.07
N TRP A 91 -1.72 1.10 -10.86
CA TRP A 91 -2.81 1.18 -9.88
C TRP A 91 -3.17 2.60 -9.44
N GLY A 92 -2.23 3.53 -9.52
CA GLY A 92 -2.46 4.92 -9.13
C GLY A 92 -3.52 5.64 -9.96
N GLN A 93 -3.75 5.21 -11.21
CA GLN A 93 -4.82 5.74 -12.06
C GLN A 93 -6.22 5.37 -11.56
N ARG A 94 -6.33 4.33 -10.75
CA ARG A 94 -7.59 3.82 -10.20
C ARG A 94 -7.97 4.48 -8.87
N CYS A 95 -7.13 5.36 -8.33
CA CYS A 95 -7.47 6.21 -7.19
C CYS A 95 -8.45 7.30 -7.61
N THR A 96 -9.36 7.73 -6.72
CA THR A 96 -10.18 8.92 -6.97
C THR A 96 -9.28 10.15 -7.17
N LYS A 97 -8.21 10.26 -6.38
CA LYS A 97 -7.09 11.19 -6.58
C LYS A 97 -5.81 10.53 -6.08
N LEU A 98 -4.73 10.71 -6.83
CA LEU A 98 -3.38 10.31 -6.44
C LEU A 98 -2.54 11.57 -6.20
N VAL A 99 -1.82 11.60 -5.08
CA VAL A 99 -0.78 12.57 -4.78
C VAL A 99 0.48 11.87 -4.28
N PHE A 100 1.63 12.34 -4.70
CA PHE A 100 2.91 11.89 -4.18
C PHE A 100 3.46 12.91 -3.17
N PHE A 101 4.09 12.41 -2.13
CA PHE A 101 4.85 13.21 -1.17
C PHE A 101 6.33 12.89 -1.27
N SER A 102 7.14 13.91 -1.51
CA SER A 102 8.58 13.77 -1.74
C SER A 102 9.38 14.84 -0.99
N ASN A 103 10.69 14.78 -1.14
CA ASN A 103 11.62 15.83 -0.67
C ASN A 103 11.75 17.01 -1.64
N THR A 104 11.14 16.91 -2.83
CA THR A 104 11.06 17.99 -3.83
C THR A 104 9.72 17.94 -4.53
N SER A 105 9.16 19.12 -4.83
CA SER A 105 7.93 19.23 -5.64
C SER A 105 8.23 18.94 -7.11
N ASP A 106 7.28 18.27 -7.78
CA ASP A 106 7.38 17.88 -9.18
C ASP A 106 5.98 17.60 -9.75
N THR A 107 5.92 17.14 -10.99
CA THR A 107 4.70 16.60 -11.62
C THR A 107 5.06 15.34 -12.40
N ILE A 108 4.43 14.22 -12.06
CA ILE A 108 4.54 12.97 -12.81
C ILE A 108 3.50 12.99 -13.93
N VAL A 109 3.96 12.72 -15.15
CA VAL A 109 3.12 12.76 -16.34
C VAL A 109 3.05 11.36 -16.97
N VAL A 110 1.84 10.89 -17.24
CA VAL A 110 1.58 9.61 -17.89
C VAL A 110 0.80 9.86 -19.17
N ALA A 111 1.27 9.32 -20.29
CA ALA A 111 0.57 9.42 -21.57
C ALA A 111 -0.75 8.63 -21.53
N ALA A 112 -1.84 9.29 -21.90
CA ALA A 112 -3.16 8.70 -22.02
C ALA A 112 -3.58 8.70 -23.50
N GLY A 113 -3.11 7.69 -24.26
CA GLY A 113 -3.32 7.64 -25.72
C GLY A 113 -2.49 8.68 -26.48
N SER A 114 -2.91 9.03 -27.71
CA SER A 114 -2.11 9.87 -28.61
C SER A 114 -2.23 11.39 -28.37
N LYS A 115 -3.14 11.85 -27.52
CA LYS A 115 -3.42 13.30 -27.37
C LYS A 115 -3.76 13.73 -25.93
N ALA A 116 -3.84 12.81 -24.99
CA ALA A 116 -4.14 13.11 -23.59
C ALA A 116 -2.99 12.69 -22.68
N GLU A 117 -2.87 13.31 -21.53
CA GLU A 117 -1.93 12.95 -20.47
C GLU A 117 -2.58 13.12 -19.11
N TYR A 118 -2.26 12.20 -18.19
CA TYR A 118 -2.58 12.35 -16.77
C TYR A 118 -1.41 13.04 -16.07
N ARG A 119 -1.74 13.97 -15.18
CA ARG A 119 -0.77 14.71 -14.38
C ARG A 119 -1.01 14.46 -12.90
N PHE A 120 0.01 14.06 -12.18
CA PHE A 120 -0.05 13.76 -10.75
C PHE A 120 0.88 14.69 -9.99
N ASP A 121 0.35 15.33 -8.95
CA ASP A 121 1.11 16.27 -8.13
C ASP A 121 2.11 15.54 -7.24
N VAL A 122 3.35 16.00 -7.22
CA VAL A 122 4.38 15.64 -6.26
C VAL A 122 4.58 16.81 -5.31
N ILE A 123 4.23 16.62 -4.05
CA ILE A 123 4.17 17.65 -3.02
C ILE A 123 5.40 17.51 -2.11
N SER A 124 6.11 18.61 -1.91
CA SER A 124 7.14 18.71 -0.88
C SER A 124 6.60 19.44 0.34
N VAL A 125 6.87 18.88 1.53
CA VAL A 125 6.58 19.56 2.79
C VAL A 125 7.81 20.28 3.31
N ASP A 126 7.62 21.41 3.98
CA ASP A 126 8.70 22.26 4.51
C ASP A 126 9.23 21.71 5.85
N VAL A 127 9.90 20.55 5.75
CA VAL A 127 10.58 19.89 6.87
C VAL A 127 11.94 19.40 6.38
N PRO A 128 13.03 19.57 7.16
CA PRO A 128 14.33 19.04 6.77
C PRO A 128 14.29 17.55 6.43
N ALA A 129 14.90 17.20 5.30
CA ALA A 129 15.00 15.79 4.89
C ALA A 129 15.97 15.03 5.81
N GLY A 130 15.70 13.73 6.01
CA GLY A 130 16.61 12.84 6.75
C GLY A 130 15.89 11.86 7.66
N LYS A 131 16.59 10.79 8.02
CA LYS A 131 16.05 9.72 8.87
C LYS A 131 15.65 10.21 10.27
N ASP A 132 16.25 11.30 10.74
CA ASP A 132 15.96 11.90 12.04
C ASP A 132 14.70 12.76 12.04
N HIS A 133 14.08 12.98 10.88
CA HIS A 133 12.89 13.81 10.71
C HIS A 133 11.69 13.04 10.15
N THR A 134 11.73 11.72 10.09
CA THR A 134 10.68 10.93 9.43
C THR A 134 9.29 11.16 10.02
N TRP A 135 9.19 11.22 11.35
CA TRP A 135 7.91 11.50 12.01
C TRP A 135 7.45 12.95 11.79
N GLN A 136 8.36 13.94 11.83
CA GLN A 136 8.05 15.34 11.55
C GLN A 136 7.58 15.54 10.11
N ILE A 137 8.24 14.87 9.14
CA ILE A 137 7.83 14.86 7.73
C ILE A 137 6.43 14.26 7.61
N GLN A 138 6.16 13.14 8.27
CA GLN A 138 4.85 12.51 8.20
C GLN A 138 3.74 13.37 8.83
N LYS A 139 4.02 14.04 9.94
CA LYS A 139 3.07 15.00 10.52
C LYS A 139 2.74 16.13 9.54
N ALA A 140 3.73 16.74 8.92
CA ALA A 140 3.52 17.81 7.94
C ALA A 140 2.71 17.33 6.72
N ARG A 141 2.94 16.10 6.25
CA ARG A 141 2.14 15.48 5.18
C ARG A 141 0.67 15.28 5.60
N LEU A 142 0.44 14.76 6.80
CA LEU A 142 -0.90 14.58 7.34
C LEU A 142 -1.63 15.92 7.55
N GLU A 143 -0.95 16.94 8.03
CA GLU A 143 -1.48 18.31 8.15
C GLU A 143 -1.82 18.90 6.78
N TYR A 144 -0.97 18.69 5.78
CA TYR A 144 -1.26 19.09 4.41
C TYR A 144 -2.52 18.42 3.88
N VAL A 145 -2.62 17.09 4.02
CA VAL A 145 -3.79 16.32 3.60
C VAL A 145 -5.06 16.76 4.33
N TYR A 146 -4.95 16.97 5.63
CA TYR A 146 -6.05 17.46 6.44
C TYR A 146 -6.54 18.84 5.97
N THR A 147 -5.63 19.75 5.69
CA THR A 147 -5.97 21.11 5.29
C THR A 147 -6.59 21.20 3.90
N HIS A 148 -6.11 20.37 2.96
CA HIS A 148 -6.45 20.53 1.55
C HIS A 148 -7.49 19.51 1.06
N PHE A 149 -7.62 18.34 1.72
CA PHE A 149 -8.40 17.22 1.16
C PHE A 149 -9.40 16.59 2.15
N ARG A 150 -9.38 16.98 3.44
CA ARG A 150 -10.19 16.34 4.49
C ARG A 150 -11.68 16.24 4.15
N ASN A 151 -12.24 17.24 3.48
CA ASN A 151 -13.67 17.32 3.17
C ASN A 151 -14.05 16.73 1.81
N ASP A 152 -13.07 16.38 0.99
CA ASP A 152 -13.28 15.95 -0.39
C ASP A 152 -13.25 14.42 -0.54
N PHE A 153 -12.73 13.71 0.48
CA PHE A 153 -12.54 12.26 0.44
C PHE A 153 -13.11 11.59 1.70
N ASP A 154 -13.57 10.36 1.53
CA ASP A 154 -14.11 9.53 2.61
C ASP A 154 -13.00 8.71 3.27
N TRP A 155 -12.00 8.31 2.46
CA TRP A 155 -10.84 7.51 2.86
C TRP A 155 -9.54 8.07 2.30
N PHE A 156 -8.47 7.85 3.05
CA PHE A 156 -7.10 8.28 2.75
C PHE A 156 -6.21 7.04 2.79
N TYR A 157 -5.68 6.62 1.64
CA TYR A 157 -4.81 5.47 1.52
C TYR A 157 -3.35 5.91 1.48
N LYS A 158 -2.58 5.62 2.53
CA LYS A 158 -1.12 5.84 2.56
C LYS A 158 -0.42 4.61 2.03
N ALA A 159 0.53 4.77 1.12
CA ALA A 159 1.42 3.72 0.65
C ALA A 159 2.88 4.21 0.55
N ASP A 160 3.83 3.28 0.54
CA ASP A 160 5.19 3.55 0.09
C ASP A 160 5.29 3.30 -1.42
N ASP A 161 6.35 3.81 -2.07
CA ASP A 161 6.46 3.79 -3.53
C ASP A 161 6.87 2.41 -4.11
N ASP A 162 6.99 1.40 -3.28
CA ASP A 162 7.20 0.00 -3.62
C ASP A 162 6.00 -0.90 -3.25
N ALA A 163 4.81 -0.31 -3.11
CA ALA A 163 3.56 -1.03 -2.91
C ALA A 163 2.77 -1.19 -4.22
N TYR A 164 2.10 -2.32 -4.39
CA TYR A 164 1.06 -2.51 -5.41
C TYR A 164 -0.30 -2.68 -4.75
N VAL A 165 -1.30 -1.91 -5.21
CA VAL A 165 -2.64 -1.89 -4.62
C VAL A 165 -3.68 -2.28 -5.66
N ILE A 166 -4.51 -3.27 -5.34
CA ILE A 166 -5.66 -3.66 -6.14
C ILE A 166 -6.85 -2.80 -5.69
N MET A 167 -7.03 -1.67 -6.36
CA MET A 167 -7.98 -0.64 -5.95
C MET A 167 -9.44 -1.12 -5.97
N GLU A 168 -9.78 -2.04 -6.85
CA GLU A 168 -11.10 -2.67 -6.94
C GLU A 168 -11.40 -3.46 -5.66
N ASN A 169 -10.43 -4.24 -5.19
CA ASN A 169 -10.57 -5.01 -3.96
C ASN A 169 -10.66 -4.07 -2.74
N LEU A 170 -9.87 -2.98 -2.73
CA LEU A 170 -10.00 -1.95 -1.70
C LEU A 170 -11.41 -1.35 -1.70
N HIS A 171 -11.90 -0.87 -2.82
CA HIS A 171 -13.25 -0.28 -2.92
C HIS A 171 -14.35 -1.25 -2.49
N ASN A 172 -14.26 -2.52 -2.89
CA ASN A 172 -15.21 -3.54 -2.47
C ASN A 172 -15.13 -3.83 -0.97
N TYR A 173 -13.94 -3.84 -0.40
CA TYR A 173 -13.75 -3.98 1.04
C TYR A 173 -14.38 -2.79 1.80
N LEU A 174 -14.16 -1.57 1.33
CA LEU A 174 -14.72 -0.35 1.92
C LEU A 174 -16.26 -0.27 1.84
N LYS A 175 -16.88 -0.97 0.88
CA LYS A 175 -18.35 -1.04 0.73
C LYS A 175 -19.01 -2.12 1.60
N ARG A 176 -18.26 -2.94 2.31
CA ARG A 176 -18.85 -3.95 3.19
C ARG A 176 -19.70 -3.31 4.29
N PRO A 177 -20.88 -3.88 4.62
CA PRO A 177 -21.77 -3.30 5.62
C PRO A 177 -21.07 -3.01 6.95
N GLU A 178 -20.24 -3.94 7.42
CA GLU A 178 -19.49 -3.80 8.68
C GLU A 178 -18.46 -2.65 8.66
N ILE A 179 -18.01 -2.21 7.48
CA ILE A 179 -17.13 -1.06 7.32
C ILE A 179 -17.95 0.22 7.15
N LEU A 180 -18.98 0.20 6.28
CA LEU A 180 -19.83 1.36 6.02
C LEU A 180 -20.54 1.86 7.28
N ASP A 181 -21.12 0.94 8.06
CA ASP A 181 -21.84 1.27 9.30
C ASP A 181 -20.95 2.00 10.30
N LYS A 182 -19.64 1.72 10.31
CA LYS A 182 -18.68 2.30 11.25
C LYS A 182 -17.96 3.53 10.71
N THR A 183 -17.82 3.65 9.39
CA THR A 183 -17.04 4.74 8.76
C THR A 183 -17.44 6.14 9.21
N LEU A 184 -18.73 6.36 9.48
CA LEU A 184 -19.25 7.64 9.95
C LEU A 184 -19.35 7.78 11.48
N GLN A 185 -19.06 6.72 12.22
CA GLN A 185 -19.27 6.66 13.66
C GLN A 185 -17.98 6.60 14.46
N GLU A 186 -16.95 5.94 13.94
CA GLU A 186 -15.68 5.72 14.65
C GLU A 186 -14.44 5.89 13.77
N PRO A 187 -13.30 6.30 14.34
CA PRO A 187 -12.03 6.33 13.63
C PRO A 187 -11.61 4.92 13.24
N MET A 188 -11.24 4.72 11.97
CA MET A 188 -10.85 3.41 11.45
C MET A 188 -9.51 3.48 10.70
N GLN A 189 -8.65 2.47 10.96
CA GLN A 189 -7.45 2.19 10.18
C GLN A 189 -7.50 0.73 9.70
N LEU A 190 -7.35 0.53 8.40
CA LEU A 190 -7.44 -0.76 7.71
C LEU A 190 -6.09 -1.06 7.04
N GLY A 191 -5.45 -2.16 7.38
CA GLY A 191 -4.15 -2.54 6.85
C GLY A 191 -3.63 -3.84 7.46
N HIS A 192 -2.41 -4.22 7.12
CA HIS A 192 -1.75 -5.37 7.73
C HIS A 192 -1.38 -5.07 9.17
N ARG A 193 -1.83 -5.90 10.11
CA ARG A 193 -1.57 -5.69 11.53
C ARG A 193 -0.35 -6.44 12.02
N PHE A 194 0.49 -5.73 12.76
CA PHE A 194 1.54 -6.29 13.59
C PHE A 194 1.30 -5.96 15.07
N SER A 195 1.79 -6.80 15.96
CA SER A 195 1.96 -6.49 17.37
C SER A 195 3.44 -6.27 17.67
N LEU A 196 3.79 -5.12 18.26
CA LEU A 196 5.15 -4.91 18.73
C LEU A 196 5.37 -5.79 19.96
N PRO A 197 6.41 -6.64 20.00
CA PRO A 197 6.78 -7.34 21.22
C PRO A 197 7.10 -6.35 22.34
N ASP A 198 6.57 -6.58 23.56
CA ASP A 198 6.60 -5.63 24.67
C ASP A 198 8.03 -5.22 25.07
N GLU A 199 8.98 -6.14 24.97
CA GLU A 199 10.40 -5.88 25.24
C GLU A 199 11.03 -4.84 24.28
N PHE A 200 10.43 -4.60 23.11
CA PHE A 200 10.92 -3.59 22.16
C PHE A 200 10.32 -2.20 22.39
N LEU A 201 9.25 -2.10 23.15
CA LEU A 201 8.60 -0.79 23.39
C LEU A 201 9.57 0.24 24.00
N PRO A 202 10.34 -0.08 25.09
CA PRO A 202 11.29 0.88 25.67
C PRO A 202 12.43 1.26 24.72
N PHE A 203 12.75 0.39 23.74
CA PHE A 203 13.75 0.71 22.71
C PHE A 203 13.29 1.85 21.79
N TYR A 204 12.01 1.89 21.46
CA TYR A 204 11.43 2.92 20.60
C TYR A 204 10.95 4.15 21.38
N ILE A 205 10.35 3.94 22.56
CA ILE A 205 9.81 5.00 23.41
C ILE A 205 10.85 5.34 24.49
N LYS A 206 11.74 6.27 24.18
CA LYS A 206 12.88 6.63 25.04
C LYS A 206 12.51 7.48 26.27
N ASN A 207 11.24 7.76 26.49
CA ASN A 207 10.72 8.40 27.70
C ASN A 207 10.26 7.30 28.66
N ASP A 208 11.08 6.97 29.66
CA ASP A 208 10.84 5.87 30.61
C ASP A 208 9.51 6.01 31.35
N THR A 209 9.13 7.21 31.73
CA THR A 209 7.86 7.47 32.41
C THR A 209 6.67 7.17 31.48
N LEU A 210 6.74 7.62 30.25
CA LEU A 210 5.69 7.39 29.25
C LEU A 210 5.64 5.91 28.83
N ALA A 211 6.78 5.24 28.65
CA ALA A 211 6.86 3.82 28.36
C ALA A 211 6.27 2.97 29.48
N SER A 212 6.63 3.28 30.73
CA SER A 212 6.10 2.58 31.92
C SER A 212 4.60 2.79 32.09
N LEU A 213 4.13 4.03 31.89
CA LEU A 213 2.71 4.32 31.93
C LEU A 213 1.95 3.58 30.83
N TRP A 214 2.51 3.52 29.62
CA TRP A 214 1.91 2.81 28.51
C TRP A 214 1.77 1.30 28.82
N LEU A 215 2.85 0.64 29.25
CA LEU A 215 2.87 -0.79 29.62
C LEU A 215 1.93 -1.12 30.79
N SER A 216 1.63 -0.15 31.66
CA SER A 216 0.66 -0.33 32.76
C SER A 216 -0.79 -0.12 32.35
N THR A 217 -1.02 0.44 31.17
CA THR A 217 -2.35 0.85 30.68
C THR A 217 -2.87 -0.05 29.56
N TRP A 218 -1.97 -0.51 28.70
CA TRP A 218 -2.28 -1.24 27.48
C TRP A 218 -1.53 -2.59 27.44
N ASP A 219 -2.20 -3.61 26.90
CA ASP A 219 -1.61 -4.95 26.83
C ASP A 219 -0.51 -5.02 25.75
N HIS A 220 -0.81 -4.59 24.53
CA HIS A 220 0.11 -4.69 23.38
C HIS A 220 -0.04 -3.50 22.43
N LEU A 221 1.06 -3.04 21.85
CA LEU A 221 1.02 -2.06 20.77
C LEU A 221 0.75 -2.78 19.43
N ILE A 222 -0.48 -2.62 18.94
CA ILE A 222 -0.85 -3.11 17.60
C ILE A 222 -0.76 -1.95 16.62
N TYR A 223 -0.10 -2.17 15.47
CA TYR A 223 0.11 -1.16 14.46
C TYR A 223 -0.13 -1.72 13.05
N SER A 224 -0.43 -0.85 12.10
CA SER A 224 -0.49 -1.22 10.68
C SER A 224 0.87 -1.05 10.03
N SER A 225 1.30 -2.06 9.26
CA SER A 225 2.50 -1.96 8.42
C SER A 225 2.32 -0.85 7.38
N GLY A 226 3.30 0.05 7.30
CA GLY A 226 3.28 1.14 6.34
C GLY A 226 3.67 0.74 4.92
N GLY A 227 4.43 -0.34 4.75
CA GLY A 227 4.94 -0.78 3.46
C GLY A 227 3.84 -1.05 2.43
N PRO A 228 2.96 -2.05 2.63
CA PRO A 228 1.84 -2.30 1.72
C PRO A 228 0.83 -1.15 1.73
N GLY A 229 0.91 -0.29 2.73
CA GLY A 229 -0.02 0.79 2.95
C GLY A 229 -1.19 0.42 3.86
N TYR A 230 -1.98 1.43 4.16
CA TYR A 230 -3.21 1.32 4.94
C TYR A 230 -4.20 2.42 4.57
N ALA A 231 -5.49 2.14 4.73
CA ALA A 231 -6.56 3.13 4.59
C ALA A 231 -6.97 3.66 5.97
N ILE A 232 -7.15 4.96 6.08
CA ILE A 232 -7.77 5.62 7.24
C ILE A 232 -9.00 6.39 6.79
N ASN A 233 -10.07 6.36 7.59
CA ASN A 233 -11.24 7.18 7.32
C ASN A 233 -11.02 8.63 7.79
N ALA A 234 -11.94 9.50 7.41
CA ALA A 234 -11.89 10.91 7.74
C ALA A 234 -11.89 11.19 9.26
N LEU A 235 -12.60 10.40 10.05
CA LEU A 235 -12.60 10.53 11.52
C LEU A 235 -11.26 10.16 12.14
N TYR A 236 -10.57 9.15 11.60
CA TYR A 236 -9.22 8.80 12.03
C TYR A 236 -8.23 9.93 11.73
N LEU A 237 -8.30 10.50 10.53
CA LEU A 237 -7.44 11.65 10.16
C LEU A 237 -7.69 12.85 11.08
N ASP A 238 -8.96 13.18 11.39
CA ASP A 238 -9.32 14.23 12.34
C ASP A 238 -8.69 14.02 13.72
N GLN A 239 -8.82 12.80 14.23
CA GLN A 239 -8.34 12.47 15.57
C GLN A 239 -6.82 12.42 15.62
N LEU A 240 -6.16 11.88 14.59
CA LEU A 240 -4.71 11.81 14.50
C LEU A 240 -4.09 13.21 14.45
N VAL A 241 -4.55 14.07 13.55
CA VAL A 241 -4.03 15.44 13.42
C VAL A 241 -4.18 16.23 14.71
N LYS A 242 -5.35 16.15 15.37
CA LYS A 242 -5.58 16.79 16.68
C LYS A 242 -4.71 16.23 17.81
N SER A 243 -4.24 14.99 17.67
CA SER A 243 -3.47 14.30 18.69
C SER A 243 -1.95 14.46 18.52
N MET A 244 -1.47 14.68 17.31
CA MET A 244 -0.02 14.74 16.98
C MET A 244 0.77 15.78 17.78
N ILE A 245 0.12 16.79 18.30
CA ILE A 245 0.74 17.83 19.14
C ILE A 245 0.82 17.47 20.63
N LYS A 246 0.14 16.39 21.05
CA LYS A 246 0.11 15.95 22.46
C LYS A 246 1.41 15.22 22.81
N PRO A 247 1.92 15.37 24.06
CA PRO A 247 3.12 14.64 24.52
C PRO A 247 2.99 13.11 24.35
N THR A 248 1.79 12.57 24.50
CA THR A 248 1.48 11.14 24.30
C THR A 248 1.62 10.67 22.85
N CYS A 249 1.77 11.57 21.90
CA CYS A 249 2.02 11.26 20.49
C CYS A 249 3.49 11.44 20.08
N LEU A 250 4.41 11.54 21.03
CA LEU A 250 5.86 11.58 20.80
C LEU A 250 6.29 12.66 19.77
N PRO A 251 5.90 13.94 19.96
CA PRO A 251 6.02 14.96 18.92
C PRO A 251 7.46 15.18 18.43
N ASP A 252 8.46 14.91 19.26
CA ASP A 252 9.88 15.18 18.99
C ASP A 252 10.72 13.89 18.85
N SER A 253 10.09 12.73 18.60
CA SER A 253 10.78 11.46 18.55
C SER A 253 11.18 11.05 17.13
N ASN A 254 12.15 10.12 17.05
CA ASN A 254 12.56 9.44 15.82
C ASN A 254 11.97 8.02 15.72
N VAL A 255 10.85 7.80 16.34
CA VAL A 255 10.13 6.52 16.27
C VAL A 255 9.70 6.25 14.82
N PRO A 256 9.78 5.02 14.33
CA PRO A 256 9.22 4.66 13.04
C PRO A 256 7.76 5.14 12.91
N ILE A 257 7.41 5.66 11.75
CA ILE A 257 6.13 6.33 11.49
C ILE A 257 4.94 5.49 11.94
N ASP A 258 4.96 4.19 11.61
CA ASP A 258 3.86 3.28 11.89
C ASP A 258 3.65 3.08 13.40
N LEU A 259 4.76 2.94 14.13
CA LEU A 259 4.73 2.85 15.60
C LEU A 259 4.31 4.17 16.24
N ALA A 260 4.79 5.31 15.72
CA ALA A 260 4.41 6.64 16.23
C ALA A 260 2.89 6.87 16.09
N ILE A 261 2.33 6.56 14.93
CA ILE A 261 0.90 6.68 14.66
C ILE A 261 0.10 5.75 15.59
N ALA A 262 0.50 4.48 15.68
CA ALA A 262 -0.20 3.50 16.52
C ALA A 262 -0.13 3.89 18.00
N PHE A 263 1.04 4.29 18.48
CA PHE A 263 1.22 4.75 19.85
C PHE A 263 0.32 5.95 20.17
N CYS A 264 0.29 6.93 19.26
CA CYS A 264 -0.57 8.10 19.35
C CYS A 264 -2.06 7.73 19.40
N MET A 265 -2.50 6.86 18.51
CA MET A 265 -3.92 6.53 18.37
C MET A 265 -4.43 5.57 19.45
N THR A 266 -3.57 4.69 19.97
CA THR A 266 -3.93 3.83 21.11
C THR A 266 -4.26 4.65 22.37
N TRP A 267 -3.56 5.77 22.62
CA TRP A 267 -3.93 6.70 23.70
C TRP A 267 -5.31 7.34 23.52
N ASN A 268 -5.88 7.28 22.32
CA ASN A 268 -7.24 7.71 22.03
C ASN A 268 -8.23 6.53 21.97
N GLY A 269 -7.83 5.34 22.37
CA GLY A 269 -8.66 4.13 22.33
C GLY A 269 -8.85 3.54 20.92
N VAL A 270 -8.01 3.92 19.96
CA VAL A 270 -8.11 3.47 18.56
C VAL A 270 -6.98 2.51 18.22
N SER A 271 -7.33 1.30 17.80
CA SER A 271 -6.41 0.27 17.32
C SER A 271 -6.76 -0.09 15.88
N PRO A 272 -5.78 -0.56 15.07
CA PRO A 272 -6.05 -1.01 13.71
C PRO A 272 -7.11 -2.10 13.65
N TRP A 273 -8.03 -1.97 12.70
CA TRP A 273 -9.09 -2.93 12.43
C TRP A 273 -8.56 -4.28 11.95
N ASN A 274 -9.20 -5.39 12.33
CA ASN A 274 -8.86 -6.70 11.80
C ASN A 274 -9.36 -6.82 10.36
N THR A 275 -8.44 -6.79 9.40
CA THR A 275 -8.74 -6.84 7.97
C THR A 275 -8.65 -8.24 7.37
N ARG A 276 -8.30 -9.26 8.16
CA ARG A 276 -8.29 -10.65 7.69
C ARG A 276 -9.68 -11.11 7.28
N ASP A 277 -9.73 -12.09 6.40
CA ASP A 277 -11.00 -12.73 6.05
C ASP A 277 -11.52 -13.64 7.19
N HIS A 278 -12.62 -14.35 6.95
CA HIS A 278 -13.24 -15.21 7.96
C HIS A 278 -12.40 -16.46 8.28
N ASP A 279 -11.53 -16.87 7.36
CA ASP A 279 -10.60 -17.99 7.54
C ASP A 279 -9.24 -17.54 8.12
N GLY A 280 -9.07 -16.23 8.31
CA GLY A 280 -7.86 -15.64 8.89
C GLY A 280 -6.79 -15.27 7.86
N HIS A 281 -7.08 -15.33 6.55
CA HIS A 281 -6.14 -14.96 5.51
C HIS A 281 -5.94 -13.44 5.43
N ASP A 282 -4.72 -13.02 5.12
CA ASP A 282 -4.36 -11.61 5.04
C ASP A 282 -4.83 -10.98 3.73
N ARG A 283 -5.40 -9.75 3.81
CA ARG A 283 -5.73 -8.90 2.66
C ARG A 283 -4.65 -7.88 2.32
N TRP A 284 -3.80 -7.54 3.26
CA TRP A 284 -2.63 -6.69 3.08
C TRP A 284 -1.38 -7.48 3.41
N HIS A 285 -0.37 -7.42 2.55
CA HIS A 285 0.83 -8.26 2.64
C HIS A 285 2.06 -7.39 2.89
N ALA A 286 2.66 -7.52 4.08
CA ALA A 286 3.80 -6.72 4.52
C ALA A 286 5.13 -7.17 3.93
N VAL A 287 5.18 -8.30 3.24
CA VAL A 287 6.35 -8.84 2.56
C VAL A 287 6.07 -8.99 1.06
N SER A 288 7.09 -9.32 0.27
CA SER A 288 6.90 -9.57 -1.15
C SER A 288 6.04 -10.80 -1.40
N PRO A 289 5.30 -10.89 -2.51
CA PRO A 289 4.48 -12.06 -2.82
C PRO A 289 5.28 -13.37 -2.82
N GLY A 290 6.50 -13.35 -3.35
CA GLY A 290 7.40 -14.51 -3.31
C GLY A 290 7.76 -14.95 -1.89
N ASP A 291 7.95 -14.00 -0.97
CA ASP A 291 8.23 -14.29 0.44
C ASP A 291 6.99 -14.75 1.20
N ASP A 292 5.80 -14.35 0.78
CA ASP A 292 4.54 -14.81 1.37
C ASP A 292 4.31 -16.31 1.18
N PHE A 293 4.93 -16.92 0.17
CA PHE A 293 4.79 -18.34 -0.15
C PHE A 293 5.83 -19.25 0.53
N ILE A 294 6.77 -18.68 1.27
CA ILE A 294 7.76 -19.47 2.04
C ILE A 294 7.36 -19.55 3.52
N THR A 295 8.04 -20.45 4.24
CA THR A 295 7.84 -20.57 5.69
C THR A 295 8.17 -19.26 6.40
N PRO A 296 7.26 -18.72 7.21
CA PRO A 296 7.47 -17.46 7.91
C PRO A 296 8.70 -17.52 8.82
N VAL A 297 9.58 -16.53 8.70
CA VAL A 297 10.75 -16.39 9.57
C VAL A 297 10.33 -16.00 10.99
N TYR A 298 11.20 -16.31 11.97
CA TYR A 298 10.90 -16.16 13.40
C TYR A 298 10.41 -14.75 13.78
N TRP A 299 11.05 -13.68 13.29
CA TRP A 299 10.62 -12.32 13.60
C TRP A 299 9.20 -12.04 13.14
N PHE A 300 8.81 -12.53 11.96
CA PHE A 300 7.48 -12.33 11.41
C PHE A 300 6.42 -13.02 12.29
N GLN A 301 6.71 -14.23 12.78
CA GLN A 301 5.84 -14.94 13.72
C GLN A 301 5.71 -14.17 15.05
N MET A 302 6.80 -13.62 15.59
CA MET A 302 6.77 -12.80 16.81
C MET A 302 5.83 -11.59 16.66
N TYR A 303 5.93 -10.87 15.54
CA TYR A 303 5.11 -9.69 15.29
C TYR A 303 3.63 -10.00 15.00
N HIS A 304 3.26 -11.27 14.86
CA HIS A 304 1.87 -11.71 14.72
C HIS A 304 1.28 -12.38 15.96
N GLN A 305 2.05 -12.50 17.03
CA GLN A 305 1.66 -13.27 18.21
C GLN A 305 0.33 -12.81 18.82
N HIS A 306 0.05 -11.50 18.83
CA HIS A 306 -1.16 -10.92 19.42
C HIS A 306 -2.19 -10.43 18.39
N VAL A 307 -2.01 -10.79 17.12
CA VAL A 307 -2.95 -10.40 16.03
C VAL A 307 -3.49 -11.61 15.26
N GLY A 308 -3.46 -12.79 15.87
CA GLY A 308 -4.05 -14.02 15.31
C GLY A 308 -3.05 -14.98 14.66
N GLY A 309 -1.74 -14.79 14.90
CA GLY A 309 -0.71 -15.68 14.35
C GLY A 309 -0.46 -15.48 12.85
N VAL A 310 0.26 -16.42 12.23
CA VAL A 310 0.61 -16.42 10.81
C VAL A 310 0.11 -17.69 10.15
N HIS A 311 -0.63 -17.56 9.07
CA HIS A 311 -0.88 -18.68 8.16
C HIS A 311 0.37 -18.95 7.32
N ALA A 312 0.59 -20.20 6.94
CA ALA A 312 1.78 -20.61 6.22
C ALA A 312 1.51 -20.67 4.71
N MET A 313 2.53 -20.28 3.93
CA MET A 313 2.59 -20.50 2.48
C MET A 313 1.35 -20.01 1.71
N LEU A 314 0.83 -20.84 0.80
CA LEU A 314 -0.28 -20.51 -0.10
C LEU A 314 -1.62 -20.27 0.60
N GLU A 315 -1.72 -20.60 1.88
CA GLU A 315 -2.93 -20.36 2.70
C GLU A 315 -2.98 -18.94 3.29
N ARG A 316 -1.96 -18.09 3.02
CA ARG A 316 -1.89 -16.76 3.62
C ARG A 316 -2.75 -15.70 2.91
N PRO A 317 -2.73 -15.59 1.56
CA PRO A 317 -3.46 -14.54 0.88
C PRO A 317 -4.96 -14.81 0.86
N ALA A 318 -5.76 -13.79 1.21
CA ALA A 318 -7.18 -13.79 0.92
C ALA A 318 -7.40 -13.67 -0.61
N PRO A 319 -8.41 -14.33 -1.18
CA PRO A 319 -8.73 -14.15 -2.60
C PRO A 319 -8.98 -12.69 -2.99
N ASP A 320 -9.56 -11.90 -2.09
CA ASP A 320 -9.80 -10.46 -2.23
C ASP A 320 -8.66 -9.60 -1.64
N SER A 321 -7.41 -10.05 -1.78
CA SER A 321 -6.23 -9.31 -1.33
C SER A 321 -6.18 -7.90 -1.91
N VAL A 322 -5.77 -6.93 -1.09
CA VAL A 322 -5.81 -5.50 -1.41
C VAL A 322 -4.44 -4.97 -1.79
N ALA A 323 -3.38 -5.33 -1.06
CA ALA A 323 -2.07 -4.72 -1.30
C ALA A 323 -0.90 -5.64 -0.97
N PHE A 324 0.19 -5.43 -1.73
CA PHE A 324 1.46 -6.14 -1.60
C PHE A 324 2.61 -5.14 -1.49
N HIS A 325 3.66 -5.50 -0.74
CA HIS A 325 4.85 -4.69 -0.52
C HIS A 325 6.07 -5.26 -1.26
N TYR A 326 7.13 -4.46 -1.37
CA TYR A 326 8.39 -4.79 -2.07
C TYR A 326 8.21 -5.13 -3.55
N ILE A 327 7.37 -4.38 -4.22
CA ILE A 327 7.08 -4.55 -5.65
C ILE A 327 7.97 -3.60 -6.46
N SER A 328 8.81 -4.16 -7.33
CA SER A 328 9.62 -3.36 -8.26
C SER A 328 8.76 -2.72 -9.35
N PRO A 329 9.26 -1.67 -10.04
CA PRO A 329 8.53 -1.06 -11.17
C PRO A 329 8.15 -2.07 -12.25
N GLU A 330 9.07 -2.97 -12.62
CA GLU A 330 8.82 -4.03 -13.59
C GLU A 330 7.71 -4.96 -13.11
N LEU A 331 7.78 -5.39 -11.86
CA LEU A 331 6.78 -6.29 -11.27
C LEU A 331 5.41 -5.60 -11.17
N MET A 332 5.35 -4.29 -10.90
CA MET A 332 4.08 -3.53 -10.94
C MET A 332 3.39 -3.65 -12.30
N HIS A 333 4.16 -3.47 -13.39
CA HIS A 333 3.62 -3.58 -14.75
C HIS A 333 3.22 -5.02 -15.10
N HIS A 334 3.98 -6.03 -14.64
CA HIS A 334 3.65 -7.44 -14.86
C HIS A 334 2.36 -7.83 -14.14
N ILE A 335 2.23 -7.46 -12.87
CA ILE A 335 1.02 -7.69 -12.08
C ILE A 335 -0.19 -6.99 -12.72
N ASP A 336 -0.05 -5.70 -13.05
CA ASP A 336 -1.12 -4.92 -13.66
C ASP A 336 -1.59 -5.55 -14.98
N ARG A 337 -0.66 -5.92 -15.84
CA ARG A 337 -0.97 -6.60 -17.09
C ARG A 337 -1.66 -7.95 -16.86
N SER A 338 -1.13 -8.76 -15.96
CA SER A 338 -1.66 -10.08 -15.68
C SER A 338 -3.07 -10.04 -15.09
N LEU A 339 -3.33 -9.10 -14.16
CA LEU A 339 -4.62 -8.97 -13.51
C LEU A 339 -5.71 -8.43 -14.44
N TYR A 340 -5.36 -7.50 -15.34
CA TYR A 340 -6.36 -6.72 -16.09
C TYR A 340 -6.38 -7.00 -17.60
N ARG A 341 -5.30 -7.55 -18.18
CA ARG A 341 -5.19 -7.72 -19.64
C ARG A 341 -5.04 -9.16 -20.10
N CYS A 342 -4.50 -10.04 -19.26
CA CYS A 342 -4.08 -11.38 -19.66
C CYS A 342 -4.89 -12.51 -19.01
N ARG A 343 -5.91 -12.25 -18.21
CA ARG A 343 -6.78 -13.29 -17.63
C ARG A 343 -7.67 -13.90 -18.71
N GLU A 344 -7.55 -15.21 -18.94
CA GLU A 344 -8.33 -15.95 -19.93
C GLU A 344 -9.85 -15.99 -19.65
N ASN A 345 -10.26 -15.73 -18.39
CA ASN A 345 -11.68 -15.72 -17.99
C ASN A 345 -12.36 -14.36 -18.10
N SER A 346 -11.68 -13.34 -18.58
CA SER A 346 -12.32 -12.07 -18.92
C SER A 346 -13.01 -12.21 -20.27
N GLN A 347 -14.12 -12.94 -20.33
CA GLN A 347 -14.85 -13.13 -21.59
C GLN A 347 -15.38 -11.82 -22.20
N ASP A 348 -15.32 -10.69 -21.48
CA ASP A 348 -15.87 -9.42 -21.91
C ASP A 348 -14.95 -8.19 -21.73
N ILE A 349 -13.72 -8.34 -21.19
CA ILE A 349 -12.82 -7.19 -21.02
C ILE A 349 -11.65 -7.31 -21.97
N THR A 350 -11.78 -6.78 -23.17
CA THR A 350 -10.76 -6.90 -24.22
C THR A 350 -9.66 -5.87 -24.17
N SER A 351 -9.82 -4.77 -23.48
CA SER A 351 -8.73 -3.83 -23.15
C SER A 351 -9.18 -2.79 -22.11
N PHE A 352 -8.35 -2.49 -21.13
CA PHE A 352 -8.32 -1.15 -20.57
C PHE A 352 -7.57 -0.28 -21.58
N GLY A 353 -8.23 0.67 -22.19
CA GLY A 353 -7.53 1.72 -22.94
C GLY A 353 -6.59 2.47 -21.99
N LEU A 354 -5.51 3.03 -22.49
CA LEU A 354 -4.64 3.95 -21.76
C LEU A 354 -5.38 5.20 -21.24
N ASP A 355 -6.63 5.35 -21.62
CA ASP A 355 -7.57 6.39 -21.21
C ASP A 355 -8.48 5.99 -20.02
N GLY A 356 -8.24 4.80 -19.44
CA GLY A 356 -9.04 4.31 -18.31
C GLY A 356 -10.44 3.82 -18.66
N GLN A 357 -10.78 3.71 -19.96
CA GLN A 357 -12.04 3.15 -20.40
C GLN A 357 -11.92 1.65 -20.68
N VAL A 358 -12.83 0.86 -20.13
CA VAL A 358 -13.02 -0.54 -20.51
C VAL A 358 -13.65 -0.59 -21.88
N MET A 359 -12.96 -1.13 -22.87
CA MET A 359 -13.57 -1.46 -24.14
C MET A 359 -14.15 -2.87 -24.08
N ILE A 360 -15.47 -2.95 -24.06
CA ILE A 360 -16.21 -4.21 -24.19
C ILE A 360 -16.27 -4.53 -25.69
N SER A 361 -15.78 -5.68 -26.09
CA SER A 361 -15.90 -6.19 -27.46
C SER A 361 -17.22 -6.90 -27.69
#